data_ec988a88b5038d523e39f79ca51cf2ba
#
_entry.id   ec988a88b5038d523e39f79ca51cf2ba
#
_cell.length_a   1.000
_cell.length_b   1.000
_cell.length_c   1.000
_cell.angle_alpha   90.00
_cell.angle_beta   90.00
_cell.angle_gamma   90.00
#
_symmetry.space_group_name_H-M   'P 1'
#
loop_
_entity.id
_entity.type
_entity.pdbx_description
1 polymer ?
#
loop_
_entity_poly.entity_id
_entity_poly.type
_entity_poly.pdbx_seq_one_letter_code
_entity_poly.pdbx_strand_id
1 'polypeptide(L)'
;MKKIKLREYHEACIEYADWALADKTLYRLCKMNPTHTDMYSINGKLWLIGRTYATGIERQIESTGDPLSQIAEHFYKNRKKIDTVLGKLSAINEPLNQNKLEVIVKAHGQLVKLLSPILRKSKSGKHHSARSFVSKYMHFHHPIVPIYDNIAKKNLCHLIPWKDSYEILQMKTEVDEEYYYFTLRFLQLYNKLKTQDKTVTVKSVDRYLLNS
;
A
#
# COMPACT_ATOMS: atom_id res chain seq x y z
N MET A 1 6.83 25.02 7.31
CA MET A 1 6.93 23.55 7.47
C MET A 1 6.87 23.23 8.97
N LYS A 2 5.92 22.41 9.42
CA LYS A 2 5.81 22.01 10.84
C LYS A 2 7.08 21.24 11.24
N LYS A 3 7.67 21.59 12.40
CA LYS A 3 8.83 20.86 12.93
C LYS A 3 8.32 19.50 13.43
N ILE A 4 8.81 18.41 12.83
CA ILE A 4 8.48 17.06 13.27
C ILE A 4 9.24 16.80 14.56
N LYS A 5 8.53 16.53 15.66
CA LYS A 5 9.14 16.21 16.94
C LYS A 5 9.28 14.69 17.06
N LEU A 6 10.49 14.22 17.29
CA LEU A 6 10.78 12.78 17.40
C LEU A 6 9.97 12.12 18.53
N ARG A 7 9.69 12.85 19.61
CA ARG A 7 8.84 12.38 20.71
C ARG A 7 7.43 12.03 20.22
N GLU A 8 6.78 12.95 19.45
CA GLU A 8 5.44 12.71 18.89
C GLU A 8 5.43 11.49 17.96
N TYR A 9 6.52 11.29 17.20
CA TYR A 9 6.69 10.10 16.38
C TYR A 9 6.78 8.82 17.20
N HIS A 10 7.57 8.78 18.27
CA HIS A 10 7.70 7.57 19.10
C HIS A 10 6.39 7.24 19.83
N GLU A 11 5.70 8.25 20.36
CA GLU A 11 4.40 8.07 21.01
C GLU A 11 3.36 7.47 20.02
N ALA A 12 3.30 7.97 18.79
CA ALA A 12 2.41 7.47 17.76
C ALA A 12 2.75 6.05 17.25
N CYS A 13 4.00 5.63 17.38
CA CYS A 13 4.45 4.30 16.97
C CYS A 13 4.16 3.19 17.99
N ILE A 14 3.60 3.51 19.17
CA ILE A 14 3.19 2.51 20.17
C ILE A 14 2.20 1.54 19.52
N GLU A 15 2.52 0.25 19.59
CA GLU A 15 1.71 -0.81 19.00
C GLU A 15 0.55 -1.16 19.91
N TYR A 16 -0.68 -0.96 19.42
CA TYR A 16 -1.86 -1.49 20.10
C TYR A 16 -1.91 -3.02 19.91
N ALA A 17 -2.09 -3.75 21.00
CA ALA A 17 -2.00 -5.21 21.03
C ALA A 17 -2.92 -5.89 20.01
N ASP A 18 -4.14 -5.39 19.81
CA ASP A 18 -5.12 -5.95 18.88
C ASP A 18 -4.67 -5.86 17.42
N TRP A 19 -4.12 -4.70 17.02
CA TRP A 19 -3.60 -4.51 15.65
C TRP A 19 -2.30 -5.27 15.40
N ALA A 20 -1.46 -5.42 16.44
CA ALA A 20 -0.20 -6.17 16.34
C ALA A 20 -0.45 -7.63 15.96
N LEU A 21 -1.46 -8.28 16.54
CA LEU A 21 -1.79 -9.67 16.22
C LEU A 21 -2.29 -9.82 14.78
N ALA A 22 -3.16 -8.92 14.33
CA ALA A 22 -3.66 -8.92 12.95
C ALA A 22 -2.54 -8.73 11.94
N ASP A 23 -1.65 -7.74 12.17
CA ASP A 23 -0.46 -7.48 11.35
C ASP A 23 0.43 -8.73 11.27
N LYS A 24 0.81 -9.31 12.42
CA LYS A 24 1.66 -10.51 12.49
C LYS A 24 1.06 -11.68 11.73
N THR A 25 -0.24 -11.91 11.90
CA THR A 25 -0.96 -12.99 11.22
C THR A 25 -0.91 -12.81 9.71
N LEU A 26 -1.15 -11.60 9.23
CA LEU A 26 -1.19 -11.32 7.79
C LEU A 26 0.22 -11.35 7.16
N TYR A 27 1.25 -10.81 7.82
CA TYR A 27 2.63 -10.97 7.37
C TYR A 27 3.05 -12.44 7.29
N ARG A 28 2.70 -13.24 8.32
CA ARG A 28 2.97 -14.67 8.32
C ARG A 28 2.26 -15.38 7.18
N LEU A 29 0.98 -15.09 6.95
CA LEU A 29 0.20 -15.68 5.86
C LEU A 29 0.84 -15.37 4.50
N CYS A 30 1.21 -14.12 4.24
CA CYS A 30 1.86 -13.72 3.00
C CYS A 30 3.25 -14.35 2.83
N LYS A 31 4.04 -14.45 3.92
CA LYS A 31 5.36 -15.07 3.90
C LYS A 31 5.30 -16.58 3.63
N MET A 32 4.35 -17.28 4.23
CA MET A 32 4.17 -18.74 4.02
C MET A 32 3.57 -19.06 2.66
N ASN A 33 2.80 -18.15 2.08
CA ASN A 33 2.12 -18.30 0.80
C ASN A 33 2.48 -17.13 -0.12
N PRO A 34 3.72 -17.01 -0.61
CA PRO A 34 4.16 -15.84 -1.36
C PRO A 34 3.52 -15.77 -2.76
N THR A 35 3.08 -16.92 -3.29
CA THR A 35 2.47 -17.06 -4.61
C THR A 35 0.94 -17.12 -4.55
N HIS A 36 0.29 -17.10 -5.71
CA HIS A 36 -1.16 -17.12 -5.87
C HIS A 36 -1.65 -18.43 -6.51
N THR A 37 -1.00 -19.55 -6.17
CA THR A 37 -1.32 -20.88 -6.71
C THR A 37 -2.41 -21.60 -5.93
N ASP A 38 -2.66 -21.19 -4.70
CA ASP A 38 -3.67 -21.78 -3.82
C ASP A 38 -4.81 -20.79 -3.54
N MET A 39 -6.05 -21.19 -3.87
CA MET A 39 -7.24 -20.36 -3.71
C MET A 39 -7.56 -20.06 -2.24
N TYR A 40 -7.30 -20.99 -1.32
CA TYR A 40 -7.60 -20.78 0.11
C TYR A 40 -6.69 -19.70 0.70
N SER A 41 -5.40 -19.71 0.34
CA SER A 41 -4.46 -18.69 0.78
C SER A 41 -4.78 -17.32 0.17
N ILE A 42 -5.21 -17.27 -1.09
CA ILE A 42 -5.68 -16.04 -1.74
C ILE A 42 -6.88 -15.48 -0.97
N ASN A 43 -7.92 -16.28 -0.75
CA ASN A 43 -9.11 -15.88 0.00
C ASN A 43 -8.77 -15.38 1.41
N GLY A 44 -7.91 -16.09 2.14
CA GLY A 44 -7.48 -15.70 3.48
C GLY A 44 -6.81 -14.32 3.50
N LYS A 45 -5.89 -14.04 2.57
CA LYS A 45 -5.25 -12.73 2.43
C LYS A 45 -6.27 -11.64 2.11
N LEU A 46 -7.13 -11.87 1.12
CA LEU A 46 -8.14 -10.91 0.68
C LEU A 46 -9.14 -10.59 1.79
N TRP A 47 -9.59 -11.61 2.52
CA TRP A 47 -10.54 -11.46 3.62
C TRP A 47 -9.94 -10.61 4.75
N LEU A 48 -8.71 -10.92 5.17
CA LEU A 48 -8.03 -10.14 6.20
C LEU A 48 -7.78 -8.70 5.76
N ILE A 49 -7.24 -8.47 4.55
CA ILE A 49 -6.96 -7.12 4.04
C ILE A 49 -8.25 -6.36 3.79
N GLY A 50 -9.25 -6.98 3.17
CA GLY A 50 -10.51 -6.33 2.83
C GLY A 50 -11.26 -5.83 4.06
N ARG A 51 -11.41 -6.67 5.08
CA ARG A 51 -12.26 -6.41 6.25
C ARG A 51 -11.50 -5.79 7.41
N THR A 52 -10.37 -6.36 7.81
CA THR A 52 -9.60 -5.85 8.97
C THR A 52 -9.05 -4.44 8.71
N TYR A 53 -8.59 -4.18 7.47
CA TYR A 53 -8.01 -2.88 7.13
C TYR A 53 -8.99 -1.93 6.41
N ALA A 54 -10.29 -2.26 6.42
CA ALA A 54 -11.37 -1.42 5.92
C ALA A 54 -11.09 -0.79 4.55
N THR A 55 -10.52 -1.57 3.61
CA THR A 55 -10.10 -1.06 2.30
C THR A 55 -11.26 -0.63 1.41
N GLY A 56 -12.48 -1.06 1.76
CA GLY A 56 -13.69 -0.79 1.00
C GLY A 56 -13.73 -1.46 -0.38
N ILE A 57 -12.80 -2.37 -0.68
CA ILE A 57 -12.71 -3.01 -2.00
C ILE A 57 -13.98 -3.80 -2.35
N GLU A 58 -14.60 -4.45 -1.36
CA GLU A 58 -15.85 -5.20 -1.55
C GLU A 58 -16.96 -4.34 -2.15
N ARG A 59 -17.08 -3.07 -1.69
CA ARG A 59 -18.10 -2.12 -2.16
C ARG A 59 -17.81 -1.60 -3.57
N GLN A 60 -16.59 -1.82 -4.06
CA GLN A 60 -16.16 -1.37 -5.38
C GLN A 60 -16.30 -2.45 -6.45
N ILE A 61 -16.70 -3.66 -6.07
CA ILE A 61 -16.93 -4.77 -6.99
C ILE A 61 -18.41 -4.82 -7.38
N GLU A 62 -18.65 -4.97 -8.67
CA GLU A 62 -19.98 -5.25 -9.19
C GLU A 62 -20.20 -6.78 -9.17
N SER A 63 -20.85 -7.26 -8.12
CA SER A 63 -21.05 -8.70 -7.92
C SER A 63 -22.47 -9.01 -7.51
N THR A 64 -23.00 -10.13 -7.99
CA THR A 64 -24.26 -10.74 -7.55
C THR A 64 -24.06 -11.73 -6.40
N GLY A 65 -22.79 -12.05 -6.07
CA GLY A 65 -22.39 -12.97 -5.00
C GLY A 65 -21.44 -12.30 -4.01
N ASP A 66 -20.54 -13.11 -3.40
CA ASP A 66 -19.52 -12.57 -2.50
C ASP A 66 -18.41 -11.83 -3.29
N PRO A 67 -18.24 -10.52 -3.07
CA PRO A 67 -17.25 -9.74 -3.81
C PRO A 67 -15.79 -10.19 -3.60
N LEU A 68 -15.46 -10.71 -2.41
CA LEU A 68 -14.10 -11.18 -2.14
C LEU A 68 -13.79 -12.46 -2.92
N SER A 69 -14.75 -13.37 -3.07
CA SER A 69 -14.60 -14.55 -3.91
C SER A 69 -14.35 -14.18 -5.37
N GLN A 70 -15.04 -13.17 -5.88
CA GLN A 70 -14.81 -12.67 -7.25
C GLN A 70 -13.40 -12.09 -7.43
N ILE A 71 -12.90 -11.35 -6.43
CA ILE A 71 -11.51 -10.85 -6.44
C ILE A 71 -10.54 -12.04 -6.40
N ALA A 72 -10.80 -13.04 -5.57
CA ALA A 72 -9.95 -14.22 -5.44
C ALA A 72 -9.84 -15.00 -6.75
N GLU A 73 -10.97 -15.22 -7.43
CA GLU A 73 -10.97 -15.83 -8.76
C GLU A 73 -10.17 -15.01 -9.77
N HIS A 74 -10.35 -13.69 -9.75
CA HIS A 74 -9.60 -12.79 -10.61
C HIS A 74 -8.10 -12.86 -10.33
N PHE A 75 -7.69 -12.92 -9.05
CA PHE A 75 -6.31 -13.10 -8.63
C PHE A 75 -5.76 -14.44 -9.11
N TYR A 76 -6.51 -15.51 -8.91
CA TYR A 76 -6.10 -16.85 -9.35
C TYR A 76 -5.93 -16.94 -10.86
N LYS A 77 -6.89 -16.39 -11.65
CA LYS A 77 -6.79 -16.31 -13.12
C LYS A 77 -5.55 -15.52 -13.59
N ASN A 78 -5.17 -14.48 -12.85
CA ASN A 78 -4.04 -13.61 -13.17
C ASN A 78 -2.78 -13.91 -12.35
N ARG A 79 -2.71 -15.02 -11.63
CA ARG A 79 -1.66 -15.35 -10.65
C ARG A 79 -0.24 -15.15 -11.16
N LYS A 80 0.07 -15.61 -12.39
CA LYS A 80 1.40 -15.45 -12.96
C LYS A 80 1.82 -13.99 -13.11
N LYS A 81 0.89 -13.10 -13.49
CA LYS A 81 1.16 -11.66 -13.61
C LYS A 81 1.36 -11.04 -12.25
N ILE A 82 0.51 -11.38 -11.26
CA ILE A 82 0.61 -10.88 -9.89
C ILE A 82 1.94 -11.31 -9.27
N ASP A 83 2.28 -12.60 -9.37
CA ASP A 83 3.52 -13.15 -8.83
C ASP A 83 4.76 -12.51 -9.48
N THR A 84 4.72 -12.25 -10.80
CA THR A 84 5.79 -11.53 -11.50
C THR A 84 5.94 -10.09 -10.98
N VAL A 85 4.83 -9.39 -10.75
CA VAL A 85 4.87 -8.00 -10.24
C VAL A 85 5.39 -7.96 -8.81
N LEU A 86 4.88 -8.82 -7.92
CA LEU A 86 5.34 -8.91 -6.53
C LEU A 86 6.80 -9.39 -6.44
N GLY A 87 7.20 -10.31 -7.31
CA GLY A 87 8.57 -10.81 -7.38
C GLY A 87 9.62 -9.72 -7.65
N LYS A 88 9.26 -8.64 -8.37
CA LYS A 88 10.14 -7.47 -8.56
C LYS A 88 10.47 -6.75 -7.26
N LEU A 89 9.63 -6.90 -6.24
CA LEU A 89 9.81 -6.25 -4.93
C LEU A 89 10.66 -7.09 -3.97
N SER A 90 10.85 -8.38 -4.23
CA SER A 90 11.55 -9.30 -3.32
C SER A 90 13.03 -8.94 -3.09
N ALA A 91 13.66 -8.27 -4.04
CA ALA A 91 15.03 -7.77 -3.94
C ALA A 91 15.13 -6.39 -3.27
N ILE A 92 13.99 -5.76 -2.92
CA ILE A 92 13.96 -4.40 -2.40
C ILE A 92 13.82 -4.44 -0.88
N ASN A 93 14.84 -3.96 -0.18
CA ASN A 93 14.87 -3.89 1.28
C ASN A 93 15.09 -2.45 1.76
N GLU A 94 14.81 -2.16 3.02
CA GLU A 94 15.15 -0.88 3.64
C GLU A 94 16.68 -0.63 3.62
N PRO A 95 17.12 0.61 3.57
CA PRO A 95 16.31 1.84 3.58
C PRO A 95 15.63 2.14 2.24
N LEU A 96 14.45 2.79 2.32
CA LEU A 96 13.73 3.28 1.15
C LEU A 96 14.50 4.46 0.50
N ASN A 97 14.58 4.47 -0.83
CA ASN A 97 15.16 5.56 -1.62
C ASN A 97 14.37 5.76 -2.92
N GLN A 98 14.75 6.77 -3.70
CA GLN A 98 14.06 7.14 -4.94
C GLN A 98 13.97 5.98 -5.95
N ASN A 99 15.08 5.29 -6.22
CA ASN A 99 15.10 4.20 -7.21
C ASN A 99 14.19 3.02 -6.79
N LYS A 100 14.18 2.69 -5.51
CA LYS A 100 13.28 1.66 -4.94
C LYS A 100 11.83 2.09 -5.02
N LEU A 101 11.56 3.37 -4.74
CA LEU A 101 10.22 3.94 -4.83
C LEU A 101 9.65 3.84 -6.24
N GLU A 102 10.45 4.08 -7.27
CA GLU A 102 10.03 3.94 -8.68
C GLU A 102 9.57 2.52 -9.02
N VAL A 103 10.30 1.51 -8.54
CA VAL A 103 9.91 0.10 -8.75
C VAL A 103 8.58 -0.19 -8.03
N ILE A 104 8.44 0.30 -6.79
CA ILE A 104 7.20 0.13 -5.99
C ILE A 104 6.01 0.78 -6.69
N VAL A 105 6.14 2.02 -7.16
CA VAL A 105 5.06 2.77 -7.81
C VAL A 105 4.63 2.12 -9.13
N LYS A 106 5.60 1.64 -9.94
CA LYS A 106 5.31 0.89 -11.17
C LYS A 106 4.57 -0.42 -10.86
N ALA A 107 5.02 -1.18 -9.87
CA ALA A 107 4.37 -2.41 -9.44
C ALA A 107 2.93 -2.14 -8.94
N HIS A 108 2.73 -1.09 -8.15
CA HIS A 108 1.42 -0.66 -7.67
C HIS A 108 0.48 -0.33 -8.84
N GLY A 109 0.93 0.50 -9.80
CA GLY A 109 0.13 0.86 -10.97
C GLY A 109 -0.28 -0.35 -11.81
N GLN A 110 0.64 -1.32 -11.99
CA GLN A 110 0.35 -2.57 -12.69
C GLN A 110 -0.75 -3.39 -12.00
N LEU A 111 -0.73 -3.50 -10.67
CA LEU A 111 -1.76 -4.21 -9.91
C LEU A 111 -3.10 -3.46 -9.88
N VAL A 112 -3.09 -2.14 -9.77
CA VAL A 112 -4.31 -1.32 -9.88
C VAL A 112 -4.96 -1.52 -11.26
N LYS A 113 -4.18 -1.47 -12.34
CA LYS A 113 -4.65 -1.71 -13.70
C LYS A 113 -5.21 -3.13 -13.89
N LEU A 114 -4.57 -4.12 -13.27
CA LEU A 114 -5.01 -5.51 -13.32
C LEU A 114 -6.39 -5.69 -12.66
N LEU A 115 -6.68 -4.98 -11.57
CA LEU A 115 -7.97 -5.03 -10.87
C LEU A 115 -9.06 -4.18 -11.55
N SER A 116 -8.70 -3.18 -12.32
CA SER A 116 -9.65 -2.24 -12.93
C SER A 116 -10.85 -2.91 -13.64
N PRO A 117 -10.69 -4.03 -14.40
CA PRO A 117 -11.81 -4.63 -15.12
C PRO A 117 -12.96 -5.16 -14.26
N ILE A 118 -12.68 -5.46 -12.97
CA ILE A 118 -13.69 -5.99 -12.04
C ILE A 118 -14.26 -4.91 -11.11
N LEU A 119 -13.76 -3.69 -11.20
CA LEU A 119 -14.24 -2.58 -10.36
C LEU A 119 -15.43 -1.89 -11.02
N ARG A 120 -16.39 -1.49 -10.17
CA ARG A 120 -17.54 -0.66 -10.60
C ARG A 120 -17.07 0.62 -11.27
N LYS A 121 -17.83 1.06 -12.25
CA LYS A 121 -17.68 2.38 -12.81
C LYS A 121 -18.43 3.41 -11.97
N SER A 122 -17.82 4.55 -11.74
CA SER A 122 -18.49 5.70 -11.15
C SER A 122 -19.55 6.26 -12.09
N LYS A 123 -20.40 7.18 -11.62
CA LYS A 123 -21.36 7.90 -12.45
C LYS A 123 -20.70 8.64 -13.64
N SER A 124 -19.43 9.01 -13.52
CA SER A 124 -18.64 9.63 -14.59
C SER A 124 -18.00 8.62 -15.58
N GLY A 125 -18.33 7.34 -15.46
CA GLY A 125 -17.79 6.27 -16.32
C GLY A 125 -16.37 5.81 -15.98
N LYS A 126 -15.69 6.44 -15.01
CA LYS A 126 -14.35 6.00 -14.55
C LYS A 126 -14.49 4.84 -13.54
N HIS A 127 -13.61 3.87 -13.64
CA HIS A 127 -13.54 2.82 -12.61
C HIS A 127 -13.12 3.39 -11.26
N HIS A 128 -13.65 2.82 -10.18
CA HIS A 128 -13.12 3.07 -8.84
C HIS A 128 -11.65 2.62 -8.78
N SER A 129 -10.87 3.25 -7.93
CA SER A 129 -9.45 2.89 -7.78
C SER A 129 -9.25 1.94 -6.61
N ALA A 130 -8.63 0.78 -6.88
CA ALA A 130 -8.20 -0.17 -5.84
C ALA A 130 -6.92 0.27 -5.10
N ARG A 131 -6.51 1.54 -5.19
CA ARG A 131 -5.25 2.09 -4.67
C ARG A 131 -4.94 1.69 -3.24
N SER A 132 -5.85 1.97 -2.31
CA SER A 132 -5.67 1.63 -0.89
C SER A 132 -5.54 0.13 -0.67
N PHE A 133 -6.38 -0.66 -1.34
CA PHE A 133 -6.32 -2.12 -1.25
C PHE A 133 -4.98 -2.65 -1.80
N VAL A 134 -4.58 -2.23 -2.99
CA VAL A 134 -3.34 -2.68 -3.64
C VAL A 134 -2.11 -2.30 -2.81
N SER A 135 -2.04 -1.08 -2.28
CA SER A 135 -0.90 -0.67 -1.45
C SER A 135 -0.77 -1.52 -0.18
N LYS A 136 -1.90 -1.83 0.48
CA LYS A 136 -1.94 -2.71 1.65
C LYS A 136 -1.56 -4.15 1.27
N TYR A 137 -2.10 -4.67 0.17
CA TYR A 137 -1.77 -6.00 -0.33
C TYR A 137 -0.27 -6.16 -0.61
N MET A 138 0.33 -5.20 -1.31
CA MET A 138 1.76 -5.18 -1.58
C MET A 138 2.59 -5.06 -0.29
N HIS A 139 2.17 -4.22 0.65
CA HIS A 139 2.87 -4.02 1.92
C HIS A 139 3.00 -5.31 2.74
N PHE A 140 1.92 -6.09 2.85
CA PHE A 140 1.97 -7.34 3.60
C PHE A 140 2.80 -8.44 2.93
N HIS A 141 2.99 -8.36 1.62
CA HIS A 141 3.98 -9.18 0.90
C HIS A 141 5.40 -8.61 1.02
N HIS A 142 5.55 -7.28 1.02
CA HIS A 142 6.83 -6.57 1.03
C HIS A 142 6.74 -5.31 1.91
N PRO A 143 7.16 -5.37 3.18
CA PRO A 143 6.97 -4.30 4.17
C PRO A 143 7.58 -2.95 3.83
N ILE A 144 8.45 -2.87 2.82
CA ILE A 144 9.02 -1.62 2.31
C ILE A 144 8.01 -0.78 1.49
N VAL A 145 6.87 -1.32 1.13
CA VAL A 145 5.85 -0.62 0.34
C VAL A 145 5.06 0.34 1.23
N PRO A 146 5.02 1.65 0.97
CA PRO A 146 4.19 2.60 1.71
C PRO A 146 2.70 2.28 1.57
N ILE A 147 1.96 2.27 2.67
CA ILE A 147 0.51 2.06 2.66
C ILE A 147 -0.21 3.37 2.33
N TYR A 148 -1.04 3.35 1.29
CA TYR A 148 -1.95 4.45 1.01
C TYR A 148 -3.24 4.28 1.82
N ASP A 149 -3.50 5.29 2.65
CA ASP A 149 -4.75 5.43 3.39
C ASP A 149 -5.19 6.89 3.39
N ASN A 150 -6.49 7.16 3.44
CA ASN A 150 -7.00 8.53 3.42
C ASN A 150 -6.57 9.35 4.63
N ILE A 151 -6.50 8.74 5.82
CA ILE A 151 -6.01 9.39 7.04
C ILE A 151 -4.52 9.69 6.88
N ALA A 152 -3.73 8.69 6.52
CA ALA A 152 -2.30 8.84 6.28
C ALA A 152 -2.01 9.91 5.21
N LYS A 153 -2.77 9.93 4.11
CA LYS A 153 -2.65 10.97 3.07
C LYS A 153 -2.90 12.37 3.63
N LYS A 154 -4.00 12.55 4.38
CA LYS A 154 -4.37 13.85 4.97
C LYS A 154 -3.26 14.36 5.90
N ASN A 155 -2.80 13.51 6.81
CA ASN A 155 -1.76 13.86 7.77
C ASN A 155 -0.41 14.11 7.08
N LEU A 156 -0.07 13.29 6.08
CA LEU A 156 1.14 13.47 5.28
C LEU A 156 1.14 14.81 4.51
N CYS A 157 0.02 15.20 3.92
CA CYS A 157 -0.10 16.51 3.25
C CYS A 157 0.09 17.67 4.22
N HIS A 158 -0.32 17.50 5.48
CA HIS A 158 -0.14 18.51 6.53
C HIS A 158 1.33 18.61 7.00
N LEU A 159 1.99 17.46 7.17
CA LEU A 159 3.39 17.38 7.62
C LEU A 159 4.39 17.78 6.52
N ILE A 160 4.11 17.39 5.30
CA ILE A 160 4.95 17.60 4.12
C ILE A 160 4.11 18.29 3.03
N PRO A 161 3.96 19.62 3.08
CA PRO A 161 3.27 20.38 2.05
C PRO A 161 3.95 20.17 0.68
N TRP A 162 3.16 20.24 -0.39
CA TRP A 162 3.67 20.13 -1.75
C TRP A 162 4.65 21.28 -2.04
N LYS A 163 5.77 20.95 -2.65
CA LYS A 163 6.70 21.94 -3.22
C LYS A 163 6.78 21.68 -4.72
N ASP A 164 6.74 22.75 -5.51
CA ASP A 164 6.83 22.70 -6.97
C ASP A 164 8.18 22.17 -7.47
N SER A 165 9.18 22.06 -6.59
CA SER A 165 10.51 21.51 -6.86
C SER A 165 10.60 19.96 -6.84
N TYR A 166 9.46 19.24 -6.76
CA TYR A 166 9.52 17.82 -7.04
C TYR A 166 9.76 17.65 -8.53
N GLU A 167 10.93 17.16 -8.89
CA GLU A 167 11.12 16.62 -10.23
C GLU A 167 10.08 15.54 -10.42
N ILE A 168 9.03 15.88 -11.14
CA ILE A 168 8.05 14.93 -11.63
C ILE A 168 8.85 14.11 -12.62
N LEU A 169 9.37 12.98 -12.17
CA LEU A 169 9.88 11.99 -13.10
C LEU A 169 8.77 11.80 -14.13
N GLN A 170 9.09 12.11 -15.38
CA GLN A 170 8.21 11.82 -16.51
C GLN A 170 8.08 10.30 -16.62
N MET A 171 7.40 9.71 -15.65
CA MET A 171 7.02 8.30 -15.69
C MET A 171 5.94 8.19 -16.76
N LYS A 172 6.40 8.10 -18.00
CA LYS A 172 5.56 7.76 -19.13
C LYS A 172 4.89 6.43 -18.80
N THR A 173 3.56 6.53 -18.57
CA THR A 173 2.59 5.43 -18.57
C THR A 173 2.66 4.38 -17.43
N GLU A 174 1.49 3.99 -16.94
CA GLU A 174 1.19 2.87 -16.02
C GLU A 174 1.39 3.11 -14.52
N VAL A 175 1.44 4.34 -14.04
CA VAL A 175 1.44 4.63 -12.60
C VAL A 175 0.09 5.16 -12.14
N ASP A 176 -0.30 4.84 -10.92
CA ASP A 176 -1.36 5.56 -10.23
C ASP A 176 -0.78 6.88 -9.72
N GLU A 177 -1.13 7.98 -10.37
CA GLU A 177 -0.56 9.31 -10.15
C GLU A 177 -0.74 9.77 -8.70
N GLU A 178 -1.90 9.52 -8.11
CA GLU A 178 -2.18 9.90 -6.73
C GLU A 178 -1.33 9.11 -5.72
N TYR A 179 -1.11 7.82 -5.98
CA TYR A 179 -0.19 7.01 -5.17
C TYR A 179 1.25 7.48 -5.33
N TYR A 180 1.67 7.85 -6.53
CA TYR A 180 2.99 8.38 -6.78
C TYR A 180 3.25 9.66 -5.97
N TYR A 181 2.36 10.65 -6.03
CA TYR A 181 2.50 11.87 -5.24
C TYR A 181 2.46 11.64 -3.73
N PHE A 182 1.66 10.68 -3.29
CA PHE A 182 1.67 10.25 -1.90
C PHE A 182 3.04 9.69 -1.49
N THR A 183 3.61 8.79 -2.30
CA THR A 183 4.87 8.13 -1.97
C THR A 183 6.08 9.06 -2.04
N LEU A 184 6.08 10.09 -2.88
CA LEU A 184 7.12 11.13 -2.88
C LEU A 184 7.15 11.90 -1.55
N ARG A 185 5.99 12.33 -1.06
CA ARG A 185 5.89 12.96 0.27
C ARG A 185 6.28 12.00 1.38
N PHE A 186 5.85 10.75 1.27
CA PHE A 186 6.20 9.70 2.22
C PHE A 186 7.72 9.50 2.32
N LEU A 187 8.42 9.44 1.20
CA LEU A 187 9.87 9.33 1.17
C LEU A 187 10.55 10.53 1.85
N GLN A 188 10.02 11.73 1.67
CA GLN A 188 10.58 12.91 2.36
C GLN A 188 10.38 12.83 3.87
N LEU A 189 9.19 12.43 4.33
CA LEU A 189 8.93 12.24 5.76
C LEU A 189 9.84 11.14 6.32
N TYR A 190 9.91 10.00 5.63
CA TYR A 190 10.78 8.88 5.97
C TYR A 190 12.23 9.32 6.14
N ASN A 191 12.79 10.03 5.16
CA ASN A 191 14.17 10.51 5.20
C ASN A 191 14.41 11.48 6.36
N LYS A 192 13.47 12.41 6.62
CA LYS A 192 13.57 13.35 7.76
C LYS A 192 13.57 12.64 9.11
N LEU A 193 12.73 11.63 9.27
CA LEU A 193 12.70 10.83 10.48
C LEU A 193 13.96 9.97 10.60
N LYS A 194 14.37 9.33 9.49
CA LYS A 194 15.55 8.45 9.42
C LYS A 194 16.87 9.17 9.74
N THR A 195 16.97 10.46 9.45
CA THR A 195 18.13 11.28 9.84
C THR A 195 18.20 11.52 11.35
N GLN A 196 17.05 11.54 12.04
CA GLN A 196 16.96 11.75 13.49
C GLN A 196 17.05 10.42 14.27
N ASP A 197 16.50 9.33 13.69
CA ASP A 197 16.47 8.01 14.30
C ASP A 197 16.69 6.92 13.23
N LYS A 198 17.81 6.21 13.32
CA LYS A 198 18.19 5.14 12.38
C LYS A 198 17.27 3.92 12.44
N THR A 199 16.46 3.76 13.48
CA THR A 199 15.52 2.64 13.64
C THR A 199 14.23 2.81 12.85
N VAL A 200 13.95 4.01 12.33
CA VAL A 200 12.77 4.32 11.51
C VAL A 200 12.63 3.34 10.35
N THR A 201 11.43 2.77 10.20
CA THR A 201 11.04 1.86 9.12
C THR A 201 9.84 2.42 8.35
N VAL A 202 9.57 1.87 7.17
CA VAL A 202 8.35 2.23 6.40
C VAL A 202 7.10 1.97 7.24
N LYS A 203 7.03 0.83 7.94
CA LYS A 203 5.88 0.50 8.81
C LYS A 203 5.72 1.47 9.98
N SER A 204 6.81 1.93 10.60
CA SER A 204 6.71 2.89 11.70
C SER A 204 6.26 4.28 11.23
N VAL A 205 6.66 4.69 10.03
CA VAL A 205 6.14 5.94 9.41
C VAL A 205 4.65 5.82 9.11
N ASP A 206 4.18 4.66 8.63
CA ASP A 206 2.77 4.39 8.40
C ASP A 206 1.96 4.55 9.71
N ARG A 207 2.41 3.93 10.80
CA ARG A 207 1.80 4.07 12.13
C ARG A 207 1.76 5.52 12.60
N TYR A 208 2.86 6.25 12.43
CA TYR A 208 2.90 7.68 12.75
C TYR A 208 1.84 8.45 11.99
N LEU A 209 1.68 8.20 10.69
CA LEU A 209 0.70 8.88 9.86
C LEU A 209 -0.75 8.55 10.22
N LEU A 210 -1.03 7.39 10.77
CA LEU A 210 -2.38 7.01 11.20
C LEU A 210 -2.77 7.63 12.54
N ASN A 211 -1.79 7.92 13.40
CA ASN A 211 -1.99 8.37 14.79
C ASN A 211 -1.61 9.85 15.03
N SER A 212 -1.20 10.59 13.99
CA SER A 212 -0.78 12.00 14.08
C SER A 212 -1.90 13.02 13.79
#